data_7dbd52aecfb42b409a09f4361b2f72c3
#
_entry.id   7dbd52aecfb42b409a09f4361b2f72c3
#
_cell.length_a   1.000
_cell.length_b   1.000
_cell.length_c   1.000
_cell.angle_alpha   90.00
_cell.angle_beta   90.00
_cell.angle_gamma   90.00
#
_symmetry.space_group_name_H-M   'P 1'
#
loop_
_entity.id
_entity.type
_entity.pdbx_description
1 polymer ?
#
loop_
_entity_poly.entity_id
_entity_poly.type
_entity_poly.pdbx_seq_one_letter_code
_entity_poly.pdbx_strand_id
1 'polypeptide(L)'
;MSQPERPGSVWHQLLDARITRRSALKGSVAAGVASLLPLSLQVAQAAPAETGAAAPAASTRPPFRPIRPTTADDLVLPRGYRYNVVRVYGDEVAPGQPFGYNADYIAYLPIDYLDGGRSSTDGLLWVNHEYPNPLMQHGNLTGPKTVEQIAIERTSVGGSIFRVQRDRAGRWNFVQDSHNRRITGFTPSRLTGAIAGSAFAKGAVDVIGSVGNCSGGLTPWGTVLSCEENVDDYGAPLEQGGTGYGWDQSYVKEHNGYIVEVDPFNPTDVPRKHTAMGRFRHENAAVMVSPTGRVVVYMGDDKTDACVFKFVTTGAYDPRNREANLRLLESGKLYAADFQNGKWVLLDYDTQSALKSAKKADGSPRFKSQADVLADATGAAIVLRATPTDRPEDIEVHPRTGQVYIAMTNNANHSNYHGQIVRLTETSNNPEAETFEWEFFAVGGPQSGFSSPDNLVFDPYGNLWMVTDISSSRTGKGIYKFQGNNAMFFFATEGANAGKAVQFASGPVECELTGPFWTPDGRTMFVAIQHPGEESTSRDKLTSHWPNLNGDPMPRPGVVAITGFPGWARGSRFLPF
;
A
#
# COMPACT_ATOMS: atom_id res chain seq x y z
N MET A 1 -35.71 23.49 5.36
CA MET A 1 -35.18 22.28 4.73
C MET A 1 -33.70 22.22 5.09
N SER A 2 -33.33 21.34 6.01
CA SER A 2 -31.94 21.10 6.39
C SER A 2 -31.20 20.55 5.17
N GLN A 3 -30.07 21.14 4.81
CA GLN A 3 -29.18 20.57 3.79
C GLN A 3 -28.81 19.14 4.22
N PRO A 4 -28.76 18.16 3.29
CA PRO A 4 -28.26 16.84 3.63
C PRO A 4 -26.81 16.98 4.13
N GLU A 5 -26.50 16.39 5.28
CA GLU A 5 -25.12 16.34 5.81
C GLU A 5 -24.19 15.78 4.72
N ARG A 6 -23.08 16.48 4.48
CA ARG A 6 -22.06 15.99 3.55
C ARG A 6 -21.49 14.68 4.07
N PRO A 7 -21.21 13.66 3.23
CA PRO A 7 -20.74 12.35 3.67
C PRO A 7 -19.50 12.39 4.59
N GLY A 8 -18.62 13.38 4.46
CA GLY A 8 -17.42 13.55 5.29
C GLY A 8 -17.68 14.08 6.71
N SER A 9 -18.88 14.57 7.02
CA SER A 9 -19.16 15.20 8.32
C SER A 9 -19.08 14.22 9.49
N VAL A 10 -19.42 12.96 9.28
CA VAL A 10 -19.40 11.91 10.30
C VAL A 10 -17.98 11.56 10.70
N TRP A 11 -17.08 11.39 9.75
CA TRP A 11 -15.67 11.08 10.03
C TRP A 11 -14.99 12.22 10.77
N HIS A 12 -15.23 13.46 10.37
CA HIS A 12 -14.72 14.64 11.06
C HIS A 12 -15.21 14.74 12.52
N GLN A 13 -16.49 14.47 12.79
CA GLN A 13 -17.03 14.42 14.14
C GLN A 13 -16.40 13.31 14.98
N LEU A 14 -16.11 12.16 14.38
CA LEU A 14 -15.40 11.05 15.05
C LEU A 14 -13.95 11.44 15.37
N LEU A 15 -13.26 12.12 14.45
CA LEU A 15 -11.93 12.69 14.66
C LEU A 15 -11.91 13.61 15.88
N ASP A 16 -12.74 14.65 15.88
CA ASP A 16 -12.80 15.64 16.95
C ASP A 16 -13.15 15.01 18.30
N ALA A 17 -14.13 14.13 18.34
CA ALA A 17 -14.56 13.46 19.58
C ALA A 17 -13.46 12.57 20.18
N ARG A 18 -12.70 11.85 19.35
CA ARG A 18 -11.64 10.94 19.82
C ARG A 18 -10.35 11.67 20.17
N ILE A 19 -9.97 12.69 19.40
CA ILE A 19 -8.82 13.54 19.73
C ILE A 19 -9.05 14.26 21.05
N THR A 20 -10.24 14.83 21.27
CA THR A 20 -10.61 15.53 22.51
C THR A 20 -10.57 14.59 23.72
N ARG A 21 -11.10 13.36 23.62
CA ARG A 21 -11.04 12.35 24.70
C ARG A 21 -9.60 11.97 25.04
N ARG A 22 -8.73 11.77 24.06
CA ARG A 22 -7.31 11.43 24.27
C ARG A 22 -6.53 12.58 24.94
N SER A 23 -6.84 13.83 24.57
CA SER A 23 -6.26 15.02 25.20
C SER A 23 -6.74 15.20 26.64
N ALA A 24 -8.02 14.93 26.92
CA ALA A 24 -8.58 14.96 28.26
C ALA A 24 -7.97 13.88 29.17
N LEU A 25 -7.76 12.66 28.67
CA LEU A 25 -7.10 11.57 29.42
C LEU A 25 -5.60 11.84 29.68
N LYS A 26 -4.90 12.54 28.80
CA LYS A 26 -3.50 12.95 29.03
C LYS A 26 -3.37 14.15 29.97
N GLY A 27 -4.41 14.97 30.10
CA GLY A 27 -4.49 16.11 31.04
C GLY A 27 -4.88 15.75 32.47
N SER A 28 -5.47 14.57 32.71
CA SER A 28 -5.99 14.15 34.00
C SER A 28 -5.03 13.36 34.90
N VAL A 29 -3.75 13.24 34.53
CA VAL A 29 -2.72 12.60 35.39
C VAL A 29 -2.15 13.54 36.47
N ALA A 30 -2.71 14.74 36.64
CA ALA A 30 -2.27 15.73 37.62
C ALA A 30 -3.34 16.10 38.67
N ALA A 31 -4.28 15.23 39.03
CA ALA A 31 -5.09 15.43 40.23
C ALA A 31 -5.68 14.09 40.68
N GLY A 32 -5.09 13.53 41.72
CA GLY A 32 -5.63 12.34 42.37
C GLY A 32 -6.92 12.61 43.11
N VAL A 33 -7.84 11.64 43.11
CA VAL A 33 -8.53 11.10 44.29
C VAL A 33 -9.23 9.80 43.92
N ALA A 34 -9.05 8.81 44.75
CA ALA A 34 -9.61 7.48 44.69
C ALA A 34 -11.12 7.45 44.97
N SER A 35 -11.85 6.58 44.30
CA SER A 35 -12.99 5.90 44.86
C SER A 35 -13.20 4.52 44.23
N LEU A 36 -13.24 3.56 45.10
CA LEU A 36 -13.38 2.12 44.96
C LEU A 36 -14.74 1.71 44.43
N LEU A 37 -14.77 0.71 43.56
CA LEU A 37 -15.75 -0.39 43.61
C LEU A 37 -15.19 -1.62 42.89
N PRO A 38 -15.37 -2.85 43.42
CA PRO A 38 -14.82 -4.08 42.89
C PRO A 38 -15.81 -4.78 41.95
N LEU A 39 -15.39 -5.15 40.77
CA LEU A 39 -16.05 -6.20 39.99
C LEU A 39 -15.06 -7.36 39.78
N SER A 40 -15.36 -8.43 40.47
CA SER A 40 -14.72 -9.73 40.31
C SER A 40 -15.10 -10.34 38.95
N LEU A 41 -14.14 -10.48 38.07
CA LEU A 41 -14.25 -11.36 36.89
C LEU A 41 -13.39 -12.61 37.13
N GLN A 42 -14.04 -13.75 37.23
CA GLN A 42 -13.41 -15.05 37.25
C GLN A 42 -12.78 -15.30 35.88
N VAL A 43 -11.46 -15.43 35.88
CA VAL A 43 -10.71 -15.88 34.70
C VAL A 43 -10.79 -17.40 34.64
N ALA A 44 -11.44 -17.93 33.62
CA ALA A 44 -11.35 -19.34 33.27
C ALA A 44 -9.92 -19.62 32.80
N GLN A 45 -9.19 -20.47 33.52
CA GLN A 45 -7.89 -20.98 33.11
C GLN A 45 -8.06 -21.93 31.91
N ALA A 46 -7.54 -21.52 30.76
CA ALA A 46 -7.30 -22.42 29.64
C ALA A 46 -6.00 -23.20 29.89
N ALA A 47 -5.98 -24.47 29.52
CA ALA A 47 -4.86 -25.38 29.66
C ALA A 47 -3.60 -24.89 28.91
N PRO A 48 -2.38 -25.25 29.40
CA PRO A 48 -1.14 -24.73 28.80
C PRO A 48 -0.91 -25.33 27.41
N ALA A 49 -0.83 -24.44 26.41
CA ALA A 49 -0.26 -24.76 25.11
C ALA A 49 1.26 -24.89 25.24
N GLU A 50 1.84 -25.77 24.46
CA GLU A 50 3.27 -26.13 24.45
C GLU A 50 4.17 -24.87 24.38
N THR A 51 5.22 -24.87 25.19
CA THR A 51 6.20 -23.80 25.32
C THR A 51 7.08 -23.67 24.07
N GLY A 52 6.58 -22.97 23.05
CA GLY A 52 7.45 -22.33 22.08
C GLY A 52 8.19 -21.18 22.77
N ALA A 53 9.48 -21.00 22.48
CA ALA A 53 10.28 -19.91 23.03
C ALA A 53 9.55 -18.58 22.81
N ALA A 54 9.31 -17.83 23.90
CA ALA A 54 8.65 -16.53 23.83
C ALA A 54 9.38 -15.63 22.85
N ALA A 55 8.65 -15.06 21.89
CA ALA A 55 9.20 -14.08 20.97
C ALA A 55 9.79 -12.91 21.78
N PRO A 56 10.96 -12.35 21.41
CA PRO A 56 11.57 -11.26 22.14
C PRO A 56 10.60 -10.07 22.21
N ALA A 57 10.51 -9.44 23.38
CA ALA A 57 9.68 -8.27 23.60
C ALA A 57 10.01 -7.14 22.60
N ALA A 58 9.01 -6.38 22.16
CA ALA A 58 9.20 -5.25 21.29
C ALA A 58 10.21 -4.27 21.89
N SER A 59 11.20 -3.82 21.10
CA SER A 59 12.06 -2.73 21.51
C SER A 59 11.24 -1.44 21.47
N THR A 60 11.05 -0.77 22.60
CA THR A 60 10.39 0.54 22.65
C THR A 60 11.33 1.69 22.23
N ARG A 61 12.53 1.37 21.79
CA ARG A 61 13.54 2.34 21.32
C ARG A 61 13.98 2.02 19.89
N PRO A 62 14.10 3.04 19.02
CA PRO A 62 14.62 2.83 17.69
C PRO A 62 16.07 2.31 17.73
N PRO A 63 16.47 1.42 16.80
CA PRO A 63 17.84 0.89 16.74
C PRO A 63 18.85 1.89 16.17
N PHE A 64 18.48 3.15 16.02
CA PHE A 64 19.29 4.21 15.40
C PHE A 64 19.18 5.53 16.18
N ARG A 65 20.05 6.48 15.87
CA ARG A 65 19.90 7.88 16.29
C ARG A 65 19.08 8.63 15.22
N PRO A 66 18.02 9.35 15.59
CA PRO A 66 17.18 10.07 14.63
C PRO A 66 18.00 11.07 13.81
N ILE A 67 17.64 11.22 12.55
CA ILE A 67 18.10 12.34 11.74
C ILE A 67 17.17 13.57 11.92
N ARG A 68 17.65 14.73 11.51
CA ARG A 68 16.83 15.93 11.39
C ARG A 68 16.19 16.00 10.01
N PRO A 69 15.02 16.64 9.86
CA PRO A 69 14.48 16.99 8.56
C PRO A 69 15.51 17.70 7.68
N THR A 70 15.53 17.36 6.39
CA THR A 70 16.45 17.93 5.41
C THR A 70 15.77 18.09 4.05
N THR A 71 16.35 18.96 3.20
CA THR A 71 15.95 19.17 1.81
C THR A 71 17.09 18.81 0.84
N ALA A 72 18.03 17.97 1.29
CA ALA A 72 19.14 17.51 0.45
C ALA A 72 18.61 16.63 -0.70
N ASP A 73 19.24 16.77 -1.87
CA ASP A 73 18.94 15.93 -3.04
C ASP A 73 19.70 14.59 -2.95
N ASP A 74 19.41 13.83 -1.90
CA ASP A 74 20.00 12.51 -1.64
C ASP A 74 19.12 11.73 -0.64
N LEU A 75 19.28 10.41 -0.59
CA LEU A 75 18.73 9.59 0.47
C LEU A 75 19.61 9.71 1.74
N VAL A 76 19.16 10.55 2.67
CA VAL A 76 19.89 10.81 3.91
C VAL A 76 19.49 9.81 4.99
N LEU A 77 20.51 9.12 5.57
CA LEU A 77 20.34 8.05 6.56
C LEU A 77 21.10 8.36 7.87
N PRO A 78 20.73 7.73 9.00
CA PRO A 78 21.50 7.83 10.24
C PRO A 78 22.93 7.28 10.11
N ARG A 79 23.82 7.78 10.96
CA ARG A 79 25.19 7.27 11.00
C ARG A 79 25.24 5.76 11.24
N GLY A 80 25.99 5.05 10.40
CA GLY A 80 26.14 3.60 10.43
C GLY A 80 25.26 2.87 9.42
N TYR A 81 24.28 3.55 8.87
CA TYR A 81 23.47 3.05 7.76
C TYR A 81 24.01 3.56 6.43
N ARG A 82 23.83 2.79 5.40
CA ARG A 82 24.23 3.10 4.03
C ARG A 82 23.26 2.46 3.05
N TYR A 83 23.19 2.99 1.83
CA TYR A 83 22.42 2.38 0.76
C TYR A 83 23.28 2.13 -0.47
N ASN A 84 22.81 1.25 -1.34
CA ASN A 84 23.24 1.18 -2.72
C ASN A 84 22.03 1.12 -3.64
N VAL A 85 22.14 1.76 -4.80
CA VAL A 85 21.15 1.67 -5.86
C VAL A 85 21.22 0.28 -6.48
N VAL A 86 20.06 -0.37 -6.63
CA VAL A 86 19.94 -1.74 -7.18
C VAL A 86 19.52 -1.70 -8.65
N ARG A 87 18.51 -0.91 -8.98
CA ARG A 87 17.99 -0.65 -10.33
C ARG A 87 17.37 0.73 -10.40
N VAL A 88 17.44 1.34 -11.57
CA VAL A 88 16.77 2.61 -11.90
C VAL A 88 16.06 2.50 -13.24
N TYR A 89 15.14 3.42 -13.51
CA TYR A 89 14.45 3.54 -14.79
C TYR A 89 15.41 3.42 -15.98
N GLY A 90 15.04 2.54 -16.91
CA GLY A 90 15.78 2.27 -18.14
C GLY A 90 16.84 1.19 -18.05
N ASP A 91 17.25 0.74 -16.85
CA ASP A 91 18.15 -0.40 -16.70
C ASP A 91 17.48 -1.69 -17.22
N GLU A 92 18.25 -2.54 -17.88
CA GLU A 92 17.71 -3.79 -18.41
C GLU A 92 17.35 -4.78 -17.29
N VAL A 93 16.10 -5.27 -17.29
CA VAL A 93 15.57 -6.32 -16.40
C VAL A 93 15.68 -7.70 -17.07
N ALA A 94 15.28 -7.79 -18.33
CA ALA A 94 15.44 -8.93 -19.20
C ALA A 94 15.75 -8.42 -20.61
N PRO A 95 16.27 -9.23 -21.55
CA PRO A 95 16.63 -8.77 -22.88
C PRO A 95 15.53 -7.94 -23.55
N GLY A 96 15.82 -6.66 -23.82
CA GLY A 96 14.88 -5.71 -24.42
C GLY A 96 13.74 -5.25 -23.50
N GLN A 97 13.77 -5.56 -22.21
CA GLN A 97 12.76 -5.20 -21.22
C GLN A 97 13.37 -4.26 -20.16
N PRO A 98 13.24 -2.94 -20.30
CA PRO A 98 13.80 -1.99 -19.36
C PRO A 98 12.98 -1.93 -18.06
N PHE A 99 13.62 -1.60 -16.94
CA PHE A 99 13.01 -1.23 -15.68
C PHE A 99 12.09 -0.03 -15.87
N GLY A 100 10.87 -0.07 -15.31
CA GLY A 100 9.84 0.92 -15.54
C GLY A 100 10.06 2.25 -14.82
N TYR A 101 9.15 3.19 -15.05
CA TYR A 101 9.14 4.48 -14.39
C TYR A 101 8.38 4.40 -13.05
N ASN A 102 8.48 5.39 -12.20
CA ASN A 102 7.80 5.49 -10.89
C ASN A 102 7.78 4.15 -10.13
N ALA A 103 8.99 3.77 -9.66
CA ALA A 103 9.15 2.58 -8.83
C ALA A 103 8.39 2.77 -7.51
N ASP A 104 7.54 1.79 -7.16
CA ASP A 104 6.68 1.83 -5.99
C ASP A 104 6.82 0.56 -5.14
N TYR A 105 5.71 -0.09 -4.76
CA TYR A 105 5.72 -1.27 -3.90
C TYR A 105 6.81 -2.27 -4.27
N ILE A 106 7.50 -2.75 -3.25
CA ILE A 106 8.54 -3.77 -3.37
C ILE A 106 8.14 -5.01 -2.59
N ALA A 107 8.39 -6.18 -3.15
CA ALA A 107 8.38 -7.44 -2.41
C ALA A 107 9.68 -8.19 -2.65
N TYR A 108 10.30 -8.68 -1.57
CA TYR A 108 11.43 -9.58 -1.63
C TYR A 108 10.97 -11.01 -1.34
N LEU A 109 11.18 -11.90 -2.28
CA LEU A 109 10.89 -13.33 -2.13
C LEU A 109 12.21 -14.11 -2.15
N PRO A 110 12.58 -14.82 -1.07
CA PRO A 110 13.74 -15.71 -1.07
C PRO A 110 13.72 -16.64 -2.28
N ILE A 111 14.85 -16.86 -2.93
CA ILE A 111 14.91 -17.73 -4.14
C ILE A 111 14.49 -19.18 -3.83
N ASP A 112 14.64 -19.59 -2.59
CA ASP A 112 14.29 -20.90 -2.03
C ASP A 112 12.93 -20.92 -1.33
N TYR A 113 12.07 -19.90 -1.53
CA TYR A 113 10.78 -19.73 -0.84
C TYR A 113 9.85 -20.93 -1.03
N LEU A 114 9.69 -21.42 -2.25
CA LEU A 114 8.79 -22.54 -2.57
C LEU A 114 9.26 -23.87 -1.96
N ASP A 115 10.54 -23.96 -1.62
CA ASP A 115 11.13 -25.12 -0.92
C ASP A 115 11.14 -24.93 0.61
N GLY A 116 10.45 -23.89 1.12
CA GLY A 116 10.40 -23.53 2.54
C GLY A 116 11.65 -22.82 3.05
N GLY A 117 12.55 -22.42 2.14
CA GLY A 117 13.76 -21.65 2.45
C GLY A 117 13.47 -20.18 2.76
N ARG A 118 14.47 -19.50 3.32
CA ARG A 118 14.41 -18.10 3.75
C ARG A 118 15.71 -17.37 3.47
N SER A 119 16.24 -17.53 2.26
CA SER A 119 17.45 -16.84 1.86
C SER A 119 17.29 -15.33 2.08
N SER A 120 18.25 -14.73 2.77
CA SER A 120 18.33 -13.29 3.00
C SER A 120 19.49 -12.65 2.22
N THR A 121 20.02 -13.39 1.25
CA THR A 121 21.15 -12.96 0.41
C THR A 121 20.94 -13.24 -1.07
N ASP A 122 19.85 -13.92 -1.41
CA ASP A 122 19.50 -14.30 -2.77
C ASP A 122 17.99 -14.40 -2.88
N GLY A 123 17.38 -13.68 -3.79
CA GLY A 123 15.93 -13.63 -3.94
C GLY A 123 15.47 -12.94 -5.21
N LEU A 124 14.18 -13.01 -5.43
CA LEU A 124 13.48 -12.23 -6.45
C LEU A 124 12.97 -10.94 -5.82
N LEU A 125 13.13 -9.82 -6.51
CA LEU A 125 12.40 -8.60 -6.23
C LEU A 125 11.23 -8.48 -7.21
N TRP A 126 10.06 -8.19 -6.67
CA TRP A 126 8.98 -7.52 -7.39
C TRP A 126 9.09 -6.03 -7.14
N VAL A 127 8.86 -5.20 -8.14
CA VAL A 127 8.78 -3.74 -8.03
C VAL A 127 7.63 -3.25 -8.90
N ASN A 128 6.68 -2.55 -8.33
CA ASN A 128 5.63 -1.86 -9.08
C ASN A 128 6.19 -0.68 -9.87
N HIS A 129 5.51 -0.32 -10.96
CA HIS A 129 5.74 0.87 -11.76
C HIS A 129 4.41 1.55 -12.02
N GLU A 130 4.16 2.60 -11.27
CA GLU A 130 2.85 3.22 -11.19
C GLU A 130 2.53 4.06 -12.42
N TYR A 131 3.25 5.15 -12.64
CA TYR A 131 2.99 6.11 -13.72
C TYR A 131 4.12 6.21 -14.73
N PRO A 132 3.82 6.56 -16.00
CA PRO A 132 4.82 7.08 -16.92
C PRO A 132 5.17 8.53 -16.53
N ASN A 133 6.30 9.03 -17.00
CA ASN A 133 6.60 10.46 -16.91
C ASN A 133 6.87 11.00 -18.32
N PRO A 134 5.87 11.64 -18.96
CA PRO A 134 5.99 12.13 -20.33
C PRO A 134 7.15 13.10 -20.51
N LEU A 135 7.41 13.99 -19.54
CA LEU A 135 8.51 14.95 -19.61
C LEU A 135 9.87 14.26 -19.66
N MET A 136 10.09 13.30 -18.77
CA MET A 136 11.36 12.58 -18.70
C MET A 136 11.54 11.58 -19.85
N GLN A 137 10.43 11.05 -20.37
CA GLN A 137 10.46 10.05 -21.48
C GLN A 137 10.52 10.70 -22.85
N HIS A 138 9.90 11.87 -23.05
CA HIS A 138 9.74 12.49 -24.37
C HIS A 138 10.23 13.93 -24.45
N GLY A 139 10.51 14.57 -23.32
CA GLY A 139 10.69 16.03 -23.26
C GLY A 139 9.36 16.78 -23.31
N ASN A 140 9.42 18.09 -23.57
CA ASN A 140 8.22 18.92 -23.63
C ASN A 140 7.42 18.57 -24.90
N LEU A 141 6.20 18.08 -24.69
CA LEU A 141 5.26 17.75 -25.78
C LEU A 141 4.54 19.02 -26.25
N THR A 142 4.39 19.17 -27.56
CA THR A 142 3.71 20.33 -28.19
C THR A 142 2.39 19.95 -28.88
N GLY A 143 1.94 18.71 -28.73
CA GLY A 143 0.72 18.19 -29.35
C GLY A 143 0.37 16.78 -28.85
N PRO A 144 -0.59 16.12 -29.49
CA PRO A 144 -0.95 14.74 -29.16
C PRO A 144 0.27 13.81 -29.26
N LYS A 145 0.32 12.80 -28.40
CA LYS A 145 1.38 11.78 -28.43
C LYS A 145 1.30 10.93 -29.69
N THR A 146 2.46 10.50 -30.18
CA THR A 146 2.53 9.49 -31.22
C THR A 146 2.27 8.10 -30.65
N VAL A 147 2.00 7.12 -31.53
CA VAL A 147 1.83 5.71 -31.15
C VAL A 147 3.07 5.17 -30.44
N GLU A 148 4.26 5.57 -30.90
CA GLU A 148 5.55 5.17 -30.31
C GLU A 148 5.73 5.75 -28.90
N GLN A 149 5.33 7.00 -28.67
CA GLN A 149 5.38 7.63 -27.35
C GLN A 149 4.44 6.92 -26.36
N ILE A 150 3.20 6.62 -26.78
CA ILE A 150 2.26 5.83 -26.00
C ILE A 150 2.82 4.43 -25.71
N ALA A 151 3.46 3.78 -26.68
CA ALA A 151 4.07 2.47 -26.50
C ALA A 151 5.21 2.49 -25.47
N ILE A 152 6.05 3.53 -25.45
CA ILE A 152 7.10 3.72 -24.44
C ILE A 152 6.46 3.87 -23.05
N GLU A 153 5.42 4.69 -22.91
CA GLU A 153 4.71 4.87 -21.63
C GLU A 153 4.06 3.56 -21.16
N ARG A 154 3.35 2.85 -22.04
CA ARG A 154 2.74 1.55 -21.71
C ARG A 154 3.77 0.49 -21.32
N THR A 155 4.98 0.56 -21.85
CA THR A 155 6.09 -0.32 -21.46
C THR A 155 6.67 0.07 -20.11
N SER A 156 6.57 1.34 -19.70
CA SER A 156 7.19 1.86 -18.49
C SER A 156 6.39 1.64 -17.21
N VAL A 157 5.12 1.22 -17.30
CA VAL A 157 4.22 0.94 -16.15
C VAL A 157 4.11 -0.56 -15.87
N GLY A 158 3.36 -0.93 -14.83
CA GLY A 158 3.11 -2.31 -14.43
C GLY A 158 4.06 -2.80 -13.35
N GLY A 159 4.91 -3.77 -13.60
CA GLY A 159 5.88 -4.26 -12.61
C GLY A 159 7.11 -4.93 -13.20
N SER A 160 8.14 -5.07 -12.39
CA SER A 160 9.39 -5.79 -12.72
C SER A 160 9.60 -6.96 -11.77
N ILE A 161 10.01 -8.10 -12.29
CA ILE A 161 10.53 -9.23 -11.53
C ILE A 161 11.98 -9.43 -11.92
N PHE A 162 12.87 -9.44 -10.94
CA PHE A 162 14.29 -9.73 -11.21
C PHE A 162 15.01 -10.28 -9.98
N ARG A 163 16.01 -11.12 -10.24
CA ARG A 163 16.84 -11.72 -9.20
C ARG A 163 17.88 -10.73 -8.71
N VAL A 164 18.09 -10.75 -7.39
CA VAL A 164 19.12 -9.96 -6.69
C VAL A 164 19.94 -10.83 -5.76
N GLN A 165 21.23 -10.53 -5.65
CA GLN A 165 22.12 -11.20 -4.71
C GLN A 165 22.94 -10.18 -3.92
N ARG A 166 23.13 -10.47 -2.62
CA ARG A 166 23.99 -9.69 -1.72
C ARG A 166 25.42 -10.23 -1.77
N ASP A 167 26.36 -9.37 -2.16
CA ASP A 167 27.77 -9.70 -2.19
C ASP A 167 28.41 -9.76 -0.77
N ARG A 168 29.69 -10.17 -0.70
CA ARG A 168 30.42 -10.26 0.57
C ARG A 168 30.66 -8.89 1.22
N ALA A 169 30.60 -7.80 0.48
CA ALA A 169 30.67 -6.44 0.99
C ALA A 169 29.33 -5.92 1.52
N GLY A 170 28.26 -6.71 1.38
CA GLY A 170 26.91 -6.39 1.82
C GLY A 170 26.12 -5.55 0.82
N ARG A 171 26.59 -5.40 -0.42
CA ARG A 171 25.87 -4.69 -1.49
C ARG A 171 24.98 -5.65 -2.24
N TRP A 172 23.79 -5.18 -2.60
CA TRP A 172 22.85 -5.92 -3.43
C TRP A 172 23.08 -5.62 -4.91
N ASN A 173 23.13 -6.67 -5.69
CA ASN A 173 23.41 -6.61 -7.11
C ASN A 173 22.32 -7.37 -7.89
N PHE A 174 21.96 -6.83 -9.04
CA PHE A 174 21.13 -7.54 -10.01
C PHE A 174 21.83 -8.79 -10.55
N VAL A 175 21.05 -9.83 -10.79
CA VAL A 175 21.52 -11.08 -11.42
C VAL A 175 20.64 -11.38 -12.61
N GLN A 176 21.26 -11.66 -13.77
CA GLN A 176 20.53 -12.16 -14.93
C GLN A 176 20.02 -13.56 -14.63
N ASP A 177 18.70 -13.76 -14.76
CA ASP A 177 18.04 -15.01 -14.39
C ASP A 177 16.82 -15.26 -15.28
N SER A 178 16.38 -16.52 -15.39
CA SER A 178 15.21 -16.91 -16.18
C SER A 178 13.88 -16.40 -15.62
N HIS A 179 13.82 -16.01 -14.32
CA HIS A 179 12.63 -15.40 -13.72
C HIS A 179 12.47 -13.93 -14.10
N ASN A 180 13.55 -13.28 -14.57
CA ASN A 180 13.53 -11.86 -14.86
C ASN A 180 12.57 -11.55 -16.01
N ARG A 181 11.62 -10.66 -15.77
CA ARG A 181 10.63 -10.20 -16.76
C ARG A 181 9.90 -8.94 -16.35
N ARG A 182 9.18 -8.35 -17.28
CA ARG A 182 8.29 -7.24 -17.08
C ARG A 182 6.82 -7.65 -17.22
N ILE A 183 5.99 -7.10 -16.33
CA ILE A 183 4.55 -6.94 -16.54
C ILE A 183 4.34 -5.49 -16.94
N THR A 184 3.59 -5.22 -18.02
CA THR A 184 3.47 -3.88 -18.60
C THR A 184 2.03 -3.58 -19.02
N GLY A 185 1.77 -2.36 -19.51
CA GLY A 185 0.50 -2.00 -20.16
C GLY A 185 0.16 -2.80 -21.42
N PHE A 186 1.02 -3.76 -21.83
CA PHE A 186 0.78 -4.68 -22.95
C PHE A 186 0.66 -6.15 -22.52
N THR A 187 0.92 -6.48 -21.27
CA THR A 187 0.95 -7.88 -20.83
C THR A 187 -0.47 -8.48 -20.86
N PRO A 188 -0.69 -9.62 -21.52
CA PRO A 188 -1.94 -10.35 -21.42
C PRO A 188 -2.26 -10.70 -19.97
N SER A 189 -3.50 -10.48 -19.56
CA SER A 189 -3.98 -10.72 -18.19
C SER A 189 -5.40 -11.30 -18.23
N ARG A 190 -5.88 -11.85 -17.12
CA ARG A 190 -7.19 -12.48 -17.05
C ARG A 190 -8.02 -11.91 -15.90
N LEU A 191 -9.24 -11.46 -16.19
CA LEU A 191 -10.23 -11.14 -15.17
C LEU A 191 -10.76 -12.42 -14.52
N THR A 192 -10.93 -12.43 -13.20
CA THR A 192 -11.57 -13.50 -12.43
C THR A 192 -12.78 -12.96 -11.67
N GLY A 193 -13.66 -13.84 -11.19
CA GLY A 193 -14.82 -13.42 -10.41
C GLY A 193 -15.98 -12.84 -11.23
N ALA A 194 -16.93 -12.14 -10.58
CA ALA A 194 -18.24 -11.82 -11.17
C ALA A 194 -18.22 -10.76 -12.28
N ILE A 195 -17.17 -9.94 -12.36
CA ILE A 195 -17.06 -8.92 -13.42
C ILE A 195 -16.55 -9.56 -14.73
N ALA A 196 -15.78 -10.65 -14.66
CA ALA A 196 -15.29 -11.35 -15.85
C ALA A 196 -16.45 -11.76 -16.76
N GLY A 197 -16.39 -11.40 -18.05
CA GLY A 197 -17.44 -11.65 -19.04
C GLY A 197 -18.72 -10.82 -18.86
N SER A 198 -18.81 -9.94 -17.87
CA SER A 198 -19.99 -9.09 -17.64
C SER A 198 -20.10 -7.97 -18.68
N ALA A 199 -21.27 -7.31 -18.69
CA ALA A 199 -21.49 -6.13 -19.53
C ALA A 199 -20.55 -4.97 -19.16
N PHE A 200 -20.17 -4.83 -17.88
CA PHE A 200 -19.19 -3.83 -17.44
C PHE A 200 -17.83 -4.07 -18.08
N ALA A 201 -17.35 -5.32 -18.07
CA ALA A 201 -16.10 -5.70 -18.73
C ALA A 201 -16.23 -5.79 -20.27
N LYS A 202 -17.33 -5.31 -20.86
CA LYS A 202 -17.60 -5.39 -22.31
C LYS A 202 -17.53 -6.83 -22.83
N GLY A 203 -17.90 -7.81 -22.00
CA GLY A 203 -17.85 -9.24 -22.32
C GLY A 203 -16.47 -9.89 -22.24
N ALA A 204 -15.43 -9.14 -21.85
CA ALA A 204 -14.07 -9.64 -21.81
C ALA A 204 -13.80 -10.51 -20.55
N VAL A 205 -13.00 -11.56 -20.75
CA VAL A 205 -12.37 -12.36 -19.68
C VAL A 205 -10.85 -12.21 -19.78
N ASP A 206 -10.31 -12.37 -20.97
CA ASP A 206 -8.90 -12.11 -21.26
C ASP A 206 -8.75 -10.64 -21.68
N VAL A 207 -7.81 -9.94 -21.08
CA VAL A 207 -7.60 -8.49 -21.20
C VAL A 207 -6.14 -8.17 -21.38
N ILE A 208 -5.80 -6.93 -21.68
CA ILE A 208 -4.43 -6.50 -21.94
C ILE A 208 -4.01 -5.40 -20.95
N GLY A 209 -2.85 -5.60 -20.37
CA GLY A 209 -2.12 -4.62 -19.60
C GLY A 209 -2.40 -4.64 -18.11
N SER A 210 -1.48 -4.05 -17.34
CA SER A 210 -1.60 -3.63 -15.97
C SER A 210 -1.02 -2.23 -15.85
N VAL A 211 -1.70 -1.34 -15.14
CA VAL A 211 -1.39 0.09 -15.05
C VAL A 211 -1.79 0.65 -13.69
N GLY A 212 -1.17 1.75 -13.27
CA GLY A 212 -1.45 2.38 -11.99
C GLY A 212 -1.08 1.48 -10.81
N ASN A 213 -0.01 0.71 -10.98
CA ASN A 213 0.44 -0.27 -9.99
C ASN A 213 1.14 0.46 -8.84
N CYS A 214 0.35 0.85 -7.82
CA CYS A 214 0.79 1.60 -6.66
C CYS A 214 1.41 0.69 -5.60
N SER A 215 0.71 0.37 -4.53
CA SER A 215 1.21 -0.54 -3.51
C SER A 215 0.78 -2.00 -3.77
N GLY A 216 0.80 -2.86 -2.76
CA GLY A 216 0.52 -4.27 -2.99
C GLY A 216 0.51 -5.14 -1.74
N GLY A 217 0.80 -6.43 -1.91
CA GLY A 217 0.91 -7.40 -0.85
C GLY A 217 1.50 -8.72 -1.31
N LEU A 218 1.74 -9.60 -0.34
CA LEU A 218 2.18 -10.97 -0.61
C LEU A 218 1.13 -11.97 -0.16
N THR A 219 1.02 -13.07 -0.89
CA THR A 219 0.20 -14.20 -0.47
C THR A 219 1.02 -15.25 0.27
N PRO A 220 0.40 -16.06 1.15
CA PRO A 220 1.07 -17.17 1.83
C PRO A 220 1.59 -18.27 0.89
N TRP A 221 1.15 -18.29 -0.37
CA TRP A 221 1.62 -19.23 -1.39
C TRP A 221 2.68 -18.66 -2.33
N GLY A 222 3.21 -17.46 -2.01
CA GLY A 222 4.35 -16.87 -2.69
C GLY A 222 4.03 -16.21 -4.02
N THR A 223 2.84 -15.63 -4.17
CA THR A 223 2.51 -14.70 -5.26
C THR A 223 2.47 -13.26 -4.75
N VAL A 224 2.68 -12.33 -5.66
CA VAL A 224 2.56 -10.89 -5.40
C VAL A 224 1.17 -10.42 -5.80
N LEU A 225 0.58 -9.59 -4.96
CA LEU A 225 -0.61 -8.81 -5.27
C LEU A 225 -0.17 -7.37 -5.58
N SER A 226 -0.36 -6.94 -6.81
CA SER A 226 -0.08 -5.58 -7.27
C SER A 226 -1.39 -4.83 -7.46
N CYS A 227 -1.51 -3.64 -6.93
CA CYS A 227 -2.75 -2.90 -6.81
C CYS A 227 -2.86 -1.81 -7.87
N GLU A 228 -3.91 -1.87 -8.70
CA GLU A 228 -4.18 -0.86 -9.73
C GLU A 228 -5.02 0.28 -9.14
N GLU A 229 -4.49 1.49 -9.13
CA GLU A 229 -5.07 2.64 -8.46
C GLU A 229 -5.71 3.64 -9.45
N ASN A 230 -4.99 4.59 -9.96
CA ASN A 230 -5.48 5.76 -10.72
C ASN A 230 -5.74 5.46 -12.22
N VAL A 231 -6.44 4.37 -12.51
CA VAL A 231 -6.62 3.83 -13.87
C VAL A 231 -7.40 4.74 -14.83
N ASP A 232 -8.16 5.71 -14.32
CA ASP A 232 -8.90 6.65 -15.16
C ASP A 232 -7.99 7.65 -15.89
N ASP A 233 -6.80 7.93 -15.36
CA ASP A 233 -5.88 8.94 -15.85
C ASP A 233 -5.25 8.56 -17.20
N TYR A 234 -5.05 7.27 -17.47
CA TYR A 234 -4.39 6.80 -18.69
C TYR A 234 -5.17 7.12 -19.96
N GLY A 235 -6.49 6.98 -19.93
CA GLY A 235 -7.39 7.32 -21.05
C GLY A 235 -7.91 8.75 -21.02
N ALA A 236 -7.62 9.50 -19.96
CA ALA A 236 -8.02 10.91 -19.88
C ALA A 236 -7.20 11.77 -20.86
N PRO A 237 -7.78 12.85 -21.41
CA PRO A 237 -7.05 13.73 -22.32
C PRO A 237 -5.76 14.27 -21.70
N LEU A 238 -4.70 14.39 -22.49
CA LEU A 238 -3.47 15.05 -22.09
C LEU A 238 -3.73 16.57 -22.01
N GLU A 239 -3.84 17.07 -20.80
CA GLU A 239 -4.02 18.50 -20.51
C GLU A 239 -2.77 19.06 -19.82
N GLN A 240 -2.39 20.29 -20.17
CA GLN A 240 -1.25 20.94 -19.50
C GLN A 240 -1.57 21.17 -18.02
N GLY A 241 -0.83 20.49 -17.13
CA GLY A 241 -1.05 20.52 -15.68
C GLY A 241 -2.20 19.62 -15.19
N GLY A 242 -2.76 18.76 -16.07
CA GLY A 242 -3.71 17.71 -15.70
C GLY A 242 -3.01 16.39 -15.44
N THR A 243 -3.75 15.42 -14.86
CA THR A 243 -3.27 14.05 -14.56
C THR A 243 -3.41 13.10 -15.76
N GLY A 244 -4.14 13.48 -16.82
CA GLY A 244 -4.41 12.65 -17.99
C GLY A 244 -3.19 12.36 -18.83
N TYR A 245 -3.01 11.08 -19.23
CA TYR A 245 -1.88 10.65 -20.09
C TYR A 245 -2.22 10.64 -21.58
N GLY A 246 -3.50 10.77 -21.97
CA GLY A 246 -3.93 10.85 -23.36
C GLY A 246 -3.64 9.59 -24.18
N TRP A 247 -3.72 8.40 -23.57
CA TRP A 247 -3.59 7.16 -24.30
C TRP A 247 -4.79 6.94 -25.24
N ASP A 248 -4.56 6.22 -26.28
CA ASP A 248 -5.55 5.98 -27.32
C ASP A 248 -6.69 5.02 -26.90
N GLN A 249 -7.63 4.79 -27.84
CA GLN A 249 -8.81 3.92 -27.60
C GLN A 249 -8.46 2.44 -27.39
N SER A 250 -7.20 2.02 -27.56
CA SER A 250 -6.74 0.67 -27.22
C SER A 250 -6.66 0.45 -25.70
N TYR A 251 -6.65 1.52 -24.90
CA TYR A 251 -6.79 1.44 -23.46
C TYR A 251 -8.25 1.32 -23.07
N VAL A 252 -8.59 0.26 -22.35
CA VAL A 252 -9.95 0.00 -21.85
C VAL A 252 -9.94 0.08 -20.32
N LYS A 253 -10.42 1.20 -19.78
CA LYS A 253 -10.36 1.47 -18.35
C LYS A 253 -11.15 0.46 -17.50
N GLU A 254 -12.22 -0.11 -18.03
CA GLU A 254 -13.04 -1.13 -17.33
C GLU A 254 -12.31 -2.46 -17.14
N HIS A 255 -11.20 -2.68 -17.84
CA HIS A 255 -10.33 -3.84 -17.68
C HIS A 255 -9.26 -3.66 -16.60
N ASN A 256 -9.21 -2.50 -15.95
CA ASN A 256 -8.22 -2.11 -14.95
C ASN A 256 -8.90 -1.55 -13.69
N GLY A 257 -8.15 -1.38 -12.60
CA GLY A 257 -8.63 -0.95 -11.29
C GLY A 257 -8.92 -2.14 -10.37
N TYR A 258 -8.09 -3.18 -10.45
CA TYR A 258 -8.20 -4.40 -9.66
C TYR A 258 -6.88 -4.75 -8.98
N ILE A 259 -6.93 -5.70 -8.07
CA ILE A 259 -5.72 -6.36 -7.56
C ILE A 259 -5.28 -7.41 -8.57
N VAL A 260 -4.00 -7.32 -8.96
CA VAL A 260 -3.36 -8.16 -9.98
C VAL A 260 -2.44 -9.16 -9.28
N GLU A 261 -2.79 -10.44 -9.27
CA GLU A 261 -1.92 -11.49 -8.76
C GLU A 261 -0.94 -11.96 -9.82
N VAL A 262 0.34 -11.99 -9.46
CA VAL A 262 1.46 -12.41 -10.31
C VAL A 262 2.28 -13.46 -9.58
N ASP A 263 2.62 -14.57 -10.26
CA ASP A 263 3.54 -15.59 -9.74
C ASP A 263 4.99 -15.25 -10.14
N PRO A 264 5.85 -14.76 -9.24
CA PRO A 264 7.22 -14.41 -9.57
C PRO A 264 8.09 -15.62 -9.90
N PHE A 265 7.72 -16.80 -9.42
CA PHE A 265 8.47 -18.06 -9.64
C PHE A 265 8.09 -18.78 -10.93
N ASN A 266 6.99 -18.38 -11.59
CA ASN A 266 6.59 -18.94 -12.88
C ASN A 266 6.75 -17.90 -13.99
N PRO A 267 7.82 -17.98 -14.83
CA PRO A 267 8.05 -17.02 -15.91
C PRO A 267 6.95 -16.95 -16.97
N THR A 268 6.09 -17.97 -17.03
CA THR A 268 4.99 -18.08 -18.02
C THR A 268 3.61 -17.79 -17.41
N ASP A 269 3.57 -17.35 -16.15
CA ASP A 269 2.32 -16.99 -15.47
C ASP A 269 1.58 -15.88 -16.21
N VAL A 270 0.25 -16.05 -16.35
CA VAL A 270 -0.66 -15.02 -16.85
C VAL A 270 -1.26 -14.30 -15.66
N PRO A 271 -1.00 -13.01 -15.45
CA PRO A 271 -1.52 -12.25 -14.32
C PRO A 271 -3.05 -12.36 -14.21
N ARG A 272 -3.56 -12.55 -12.99
CA ARG A 272 -4.98 -12.64 -12.67
C ARG A 272 -5.44 -11.37 -11.99
N LYS A 273 -6.46 -10.73 -12.55
CA LYS A 273 -7.10 -9.54 -11.98
C LYS A 273 -8.34 -9.96 -11.19
N HIS A 274 -8.29 -9.83 -9.87
CA HIS A 274 -9.28 -10.36 -8.95
C HIS A 274 -10.46 -9.42 -8.74
N THR A 275 -11.50 -9.53 -9.58
CA THR A 275 -12.67 -8.65 -9.50
C THR A 275 -13.57 -8.90 -8.30
N ALA A 276 -13.44 -10.04 -7.61
CA ALA A 276 -14.18 -10.33 -6.39
C ALA A 276 -13.82 -9.39 -5.22
N MET A 277 -12.66 -8.76 -5.27
CA MET A 277 -12.22 -7.74 -4.32
C MET A 277 -12.73 -6.33 -4.64
N GLY A 278 -13.59 -6.18 -5.67
CA GLY A 278 -14.15 -4.90 -6.09
C GLY A 278 -13.26 -4.14 -7.07
N ARG A 279 -13.79 -3.05 -7.60
CA ARG A 279 -13.09 -2.08 -8.44
C ARG A 279 -13.15 -0.72 -7.76
N PHE A 280 -12.02 -0.20 -7.39
CA PHE A 280 -11.78 1.12 -6.82
C PHE A 280 -10.30 1.46 -6.99
N ARG A 281 -9.82 2.56 -6.42
CA ARG A 281 -8.39 2.91 -6.40
C ARG A 281 -7.68 2.06 -5.35
N HIS A 282 -7.27 0.84 -5.76
CA HIS A 282 -6.59 -0.08 -4.87
C HIS A 282 -5.21 0.45 -4.53
N GLU A 283 -5.05 0.88 -3.27
CA GLU A 283 -3.75 1.27 -2.77
C GLU A 283 -2.91 0.02 -2.45
N ASN A 284 -3.37 -0.82 -1.54
CA ASN A 284 -2.64 -2.01 -1.13
C ASN A 284 -3.54 -3.26 -0.95
N ALA A 285 -2.91 -4.37 -0.56
CA ALA A 285 -3.57 -5.64 -0.25
C ALA A 285 -2.91 -6.34 0.94
N ALA A 286 -3.26 -5.96 2.16
CA ALA A 286 -2.74 -6.58 3.38
C ALA A 286 -3.38 -7.95 3.60
N VAL A 287 -2.61 -9.02 3.47
CA VAL A 287 -3.10 -10.41 3.51
C VAL A 287 -2.91 -11.01 4.89
N MET A 288 -3.92 -11.75 5.35
CA MET A 288 -3.90 -12.49 6.61
C MET A 288 -4.62 -13.83 6.46
N VAL A 289 -4.16 -14.86 7.16
CA VAL A 289 -4.86 -16.15 7.24
C VAL A 289 -5.59 -16.24 8.59
N SER A 290 -6.89 -16.50 8.54
CA SER A 290 -7.72 -16.64 9.73
C SER A 290 -7.51 -17.98 10.44
N PRO A 291 -7.99 -18.14 11.69
CA PRO A 291 -7.95 -19.42 12.39
C PRO A 291 -8.70 -20.55 11.68
N THR A 292 -9.67 -20.25 10.82
CA THR A 292 -10.39 -21.24 10.00
C THR A 292 -9.67 -21.57 8.69
N GLY A 293 -8.53 -20.90 8.41
CA GLY A 293 -7.77 -21.02 7.18
C GLY A 293 -8.24 -20.12 6.05
N ARG A 294 -9.31 -19.33 6.20
CA ARG A 294 -9.71 -18.36 5.17
C ARG A 294 -8.69 -17.26 5.04
N VAL A 295 -8.51 -16.79 3.82
CA VAL A 295 -7.65 -15.63 3.55
C VAL A 295 -8.49 -14.37 3.66
N VAL A 296 -7.99 -13.42 4.43
CA VAL A 296 -8.58 -12.09 4.60
C VAL A 296 -7.63 -11.06 4.00
N VAL A 297 -8.17 -10.14 3.20
CA VAL A 297 -7.41 -9.05 2.57
C VAL A 297 -8.02 -7.72 2.99
N TYR A 298 -7.23 -6.85 3.60
CA TYR A 298 -7.61 -5.48 3.92
C TYR A 298 -7.07 -4.55 2.84
N MET A 299 -7.87 -3.55 2.42
CA MET A 299 -7.57 -2.69 1.27
C MET A 299 -8.03 -1.26 1.52
N GLY A 300 -7.25 -0.29 1.06
CA GLY A 300 -7.61 1.13 0.99
C GLY A 300 -8.14 1.51 -0.40
N ASP A 301 -9.14 2.39 -0.46
CA ASP A 301 -9.53 3.12 -1.67
C ASP A 301 -8.94 4.52 -1.59
N ASP A 302 -7.77 4.75 -2.18
CA ASP A 302 -7.08 6.05 -2.09
C ASP A 302 -7.80 7.13 -2.89
N LYS A 303 -8.81 7.63 -2.28
CA LYS A 303 -9.59 8.76 -2.76
C LYS A 303 -10.16 9.55 -1.59
N THR A 304 -10.23 10.86 -1.75
CA THR A 304 -10.95 11.73 -0.81
C THR A 304 -12.38 11.23 -0.59
N ASP A 305 -12.78 11.08 0.68
CA ASP A 305 -14.10 10.60 1.08
C ASP A 305 -14.43 9.18 0.58
N ALA A 306 -13.42 8.31 0.43
CA ALA A 306 -13.59 6.90 0.09
C ALA A 306 -13.42 5.97 1.30
N CYS A 307 -13.45 4.67 1.10
CA CYS A 307 -13.69 3.69 2.16
C CYS A 307 -12.51 2.74 2.36
N VAL A 308 -12.46 2.12 3.53
CA VAL A 308 -11.62 0.95 3.82
C VAL A 308 -12.45 -0.31 3.55
N PHE A 309 -11.84 -1.29 2.89
CA PHE A 309 -12.46 -2.55 2.51
C PHE A 309 -11.81 -3.75 3.16
N LYS A 310 -12.59 -4.83 3.30
CA LYS A 310 -12.14 -6.16 3.72
C LYS A 310 -12.72 -7.22 2.81
N PHE A 311 -11.88 -8.11 2.31
CA PHE A 311 -12.30 -9.28 1.56
C PHE A 311 -12.02 -10.56 2.35
N VAL A 312 -12.95 -11.51 2.33
CA VAL A 312 -12.80 -12.81 2.99
C VAL A 312 -13.09 -13.91 1.97
N THR A 313 -12.12 -14.80 1.73
CA THR A 313 -12.26 -15.88 0.74
C THR A 313 -13.34 -16.89 1.10
N THR A 314 -13.97 -17.48 0.10
CA THR A 314 -14.90 -18.61 0.30
C THR A 314 -14.16 -19.89 0.71
N GLY A 315 -13.03 -20.17 0.06
CA GLY A 315 -12.16 -21.32 0.35
C GLY A 315 -11.16 -21.03 1.45
N ALA A 316 -10.51 -22.09 1.94
CA ALA A 316 -9.44 -22.00 2.93
C ALA A 316 -8.08 -22.30 2.28
N TYR A 317 -7.04 -21.64 2.77
CA TYR A 317 -5.65 -21.86 2.41
C TYR A 317 -5.18 -23.25 2.85
N ASP A 318 -4.58 -24.01 1.93
CA ASP A 318 -3.89 -25.27 2.24
C ASP A 318 -2.39 -25.10 1.96
N PRO A 319 -1.52 -25.07 2.98
CA PRO A 319 -0.08 -24.91 2.78
C PRO A 319 0.58 -26.03 1.97
N ARG A 320 -0.13 -27.14 1.72
CA ARG A 320 0.36 -28.28 0.94
C ARG A 320 -0.11 -28.28 -0.50
N ASN A 321 -1.02 -27.36 -0.88
CA ASN A 321 -1.63 -27.33 -2.20
C ASN A 321 -1.58 -25.93 -2.81
N ARG A 322 -0.37 -25.53 -3.25
CA ARG A 322 -0.16 -24.23 -3.87
C ARG A 322 -1.06 -23.97 -5.07
N GLU A 323 -1.28 -24.98 -5.90
CA GLU A 323 -2.10 -24.86 -7.11
C GLU A 323 -3.56 -24.50 -6.79
N ALA A 324 -4.14 -25.12 -5.78
CA ALA A 324 -5.49 -24.74 -5.33
C ALA A 324 -5.52 -23.32 -4.74
N ASN A 325 -4.47 -22.92 -4.04
CA ASN A 325 -4.38 -21.60 -3.42
C ASN A 325 -4.34 -20.47 -4.46
N LEU A 326 -3.77 -20.68 -5.66
CA LEU A 326 -3.77 -19.73 -6.76
C LEU A 326 -5.18 -19.29 -7.23
N ARG A 327 -6.22 -20.00 -6.78
CA ARG A 327 -7.62 -19.71 -7.10
C ARG A 327 -8.43 -19.14 -5.93
N LEU A 328 -7.85 -19.03 -4.75
CA LEU A 328 -8.59 -18.61 -3.54
C LEU A 328 -9.18 -17.20 -3.66
N LEU A 329 -8.47 -16.29 -4.29
CA LEU A 329 -8.90 -14.90 -4.41
C LEU A 329 -9.97 -14.67 -5.50
N GLU A 330 -10.31 -15.70 -6.28
CA GLU A 330 -11.37 -15.62 -7.29
C GLU A 330 -12.78 -15.52 -6.69
N SER A 331 -12.97 -15.93 -5.42
CA SER A 331 -14.29 -16.02 -4.77
C SER A 331 -14.24 -15.70 -3.28
N GLY A 332 -15.13 -14.81 -2.86
CA GLY A 332 -15.24 -14.39 -1.47
C GLY A 332 -16.31 -13.34 -1.26
N LYS A 333 -16.30 -12.74 -0.07
CA LYS A 333 -17.22 -11.67 0.34
C LYS A 333 -16.43 -10.38 0.54
N LEU A 334 -16.92 -9.29 -0.07
CA LEU A 334 -16.36 -7.96 0.10
C LEU A 334 -17.19 -7.15 1.10
N TYR A 335 -16.52 -6.49 2.01
CA TYR A 335 -17.09 -5.64 3.04
C TYR A 335 -16.46 -4.25 3.01
N ALA A 336 -17.21 -3.24 3.46
CA ALA A 336 -16.71 -1.88 3.70
C ALA A 336 -16.85 -1.51 5.18
N ALA A 337 -15.91 -0.70 5.68
CA ALA A 337 -15.86 -0.33 7.09
C ALA A 337 -16.91 0.76 7.45
N ASP A 338 -17.73 0.50 8.45
CA ASP A 338 -18.53 1.49 9.15
C ASP A 338 -17.85 1.83 10.49
N PHE A 339 -16.94 2.78 10.46
CA PHE A 339 -16.18 3.22 11.64
C PHE A 339 -17.06 3.87 12.73
N GLN A 340 -18.22 4.40 12.35
CA GLN A 340 -19.15 4.99 13.30
C GLN A 340 -19.72 3.93 14.25
N ASN A 341 -20.06 2.76 13.71
CA ASN A 341 -20.69 1.68 14.44
C ASN A 341 -19.73 0.52 14.76
N GLY A 342 -18.46 0.57 14.32
CA GLY A 342 -17.46 -0.47 14.53
C GLY A 342 -17.83 -1.80 13.88
N LYS A 343 -18.28 -1.77 12.63
CA LYS A 343 -18.73 -2.98 11.90
C LYS A 343 -18.33 -2.98 10.43
N TRP A 344 -18.26 -4.17 9.87
CA TRP A 344 -18.09 -4.42 8.44
C TRP A 344 -19.46 -4.58 7.76
N VAL A 345 -19.69 -3.84 6.69
CA VAL A 345 -20.94 -3.86 5.91
C VAL A 345 -20.70 -4.68 4.65
N LEU A 346 -21.44 -5.79 4.51
CA LEU A 346 -21.31 -6.71 3.36
C LEU A 346 -21.86 -6.06 2.07
N LEU A 347 -21.06 -6.06 1.00
CA LEU A 347 -21.41 -5.59 -0.33
C LEU A 347 -21.97 -6.74 -1.16
N ASP A 348 -23.22 -7.11 -0.92
CA ASP A 348 -23.87 -8.24 -1.57
C ASP A 348 -25.21 -7.81 -2.16
N TYR A 349 -25.33 -7.93 -3.50
CA TYR A 349 -26.53 -7.50 -4.22
C TYR A 349 -27.78 -8.25 -3.77
N ASP A 350 -27.67 -9.55 -3.52
CA ASP A 350 -28.86 -10.40 -3.26
C ASP A 350 -29.46 -10.17 -1.88
N THR A 351 -28.63 -9.87 -0.89
CA THR A 351 -29.06 -9.70 0.51
C THR A 351 -29.33 -8.24 0.90
N GLN A 352 -28.78 -7.25 0.17
CA GLN A 352 -28.89 -5.83 0.51
C GLN A 352 -30.01 -5.13 -0.30
N SER A 353 -31.17 -4.93 0.31
CA SER A 353 -32.31 -4.24 -0.32
C SER A 353 -31.99 -2.80 -0.73
N ALA A 354 -31.10 -2.10 0.00
CA ALA A 354 -30.67 -0.75 -0.34
C ALA A 354 -29.93 -0.70 -1.68
N LEU A 355 -29.12 -1.70 -2.02
CA LEU A 355 -28.46 -1.78 -3.33
C LEU A 355 -29.46 -2.01 -4.46
N LYS A 356 -30.47 -2.88 -4.24
CA LYS A 356 -31.52 -3.15 -5.24
C LYS A 356 -32.38 -1.91 -5.53
N SER A 357 -32.57 -1.04 -4.54
CA SER A 357 -33.39 0.18 -4.66
C SER A 357 -32.60 1.42 -5.08
N ALA A 358 -31.27 1.36 -5.06
CA ALA A 358 -30.40 2.49 -5.40
C ALA A 358 -30.58 2.93 -6.87
N LYS A 359 -30.62 4.25 -7.08
CA LYS A 359 -30.84 4.85 -8.41
C LYS A 359 -29.72 5.80 -8.78
N LYS A 360 -29.44 5.90 -10.06
CA LYS A 360 -28.62 6.95 -10.66
C LYS A 360 -29.40 8.27 -10.72
N ALA A 361 -28.73 9.36 -11.06
CA ALA A 361 -29.35 10.68 -11.20
C ALA A 361 -30.47 10.74 -12.26
N ASP A 362 -30.39 9.88 -13.27
CA ASP A 362 -31.40 9.74 -14.33
C ASP A 362 -32.61 8.86 -13.93
N GLY A 363 -32.62 8.37 -12.67
CA GLY A 363 -33.68 7.50 -12.14
C GLY A 363 -33.54 6.02 -12.49
N SER A 364 -32.57 5.63 -13.32
CA SER A 364 -32.30 4.22 -13.63
C SER A 364 -31.72 3.48 -12.43
N PRO A 365 -31.87 2.13 -12.33
CA PRO A 365 -31.19 1.36 -11.27
C PRO A 365 -29.67 1.57 -11.32
N ARG A 366 -29.06 1.83 -10.15
CA ARG A 366 -27.60 1.95 -10.05
C ARG A 366 -26.93 0.59 -10.18
N PHE A 367 -27.46 -0.41 -9.53
CA PHE A 367 -26.98 -1.78 -9.55
C PHE A 367 -28.07 -2.74 -10.04
N LYS A 368 -27.71 -3.76 -10.81
CA LYS A 368 -28.62 -4.79 -11.34
C LYS A 368 -28.11 -6.20 -11.01
N SER A 369 -26.87 -6.33 -10.57
CA SER A 369 -26.18 -7.59 -10.30
C SER A 369 -25.04 -7.39 -9.31
N GLN A 370 -24.46 -8.48 -8.82
CA GLN A 370 -23.24 -8.44 -8.01
C GLN A 370 -22.06 -7.86 -8.81
N ALA A 371 -21.99 -8.10 -10.12
CA ALA A 371 -20.97 -7.51 -10.98
C ALA A 371 -21.03 -5.97 -10.98
N ASP A 372 -22.23 -5.38 -11.00
CA ASP A 372 -22.39 -3.92 -10.93
C ASP A 372 -21.98 -3.37 -9.56
N VAL A 373 -22.28 -4.09 -8.47
CA VAL A 373 -21.85 -3.73 -7.10
C VAL A 373 -20.33 -3.72 -6.98
N LEU A 374 -19.67 -4.76 -7.49
CA LEU A 374 -18.22 -4.86 -7.45
C LEU A 374 -17.54 -3.85 -8.40
N ALA A 375 -18.17 -3.52 -9.54
CA ALA A 375 -17.65 -2.53 -10.49
C ALA A 375 -17.72 -1.07 -9.96
N ASP A 376 -18.60 -0.80 -9.00
CA ASP A 376 -18.77 0.50 -8.31
C ASP A 376 -18.79 0.26 -6.79
N ALA A 377 -17.73 -0.39 -6.28
CA ALA A 377 -17.68 -0.85 -4.89
C ALA A 377 -17.76 0.31 -3.89
N THR A 378 -17.06 1.42 -4.14
CA THR A 378 -17.15 2.64 -3.32
C THR A 378 -18.56 3.20 -3.33
N GLY A 379 -19.20 3.28 -4.48
CA GLY A 379 -20.60 3.72 -4.57
C GLY A 379 -21.57 2.81 -3.83
N ALA A 380 -21.35 1.50 -3.87
CA ALA A 380 -22.14 0.54 -3.10
C ALA A 380 -21.91 0.70 -1.59
N ALA A 381 -20.67 0.89 -1.17
CA ALA A 381 -20.30 1.15 0.23
C ALA A 381 -21.02 2.41 0.76
N ILE A 382 -21.03 3.50 0.01
CA ILE A 382 -21.72 4.75 0.39
C ILE A 382 -23.23 4.55 0.48
N VAL A 383 -23.84 3.82 -0.46
CA VAL A 383 -25.29 3.48 -0.40
C VAL A 383 -25.62 2.69 0.88
N LEU A 384 -24.72 1.82 1.31
CA LEU A 384 -24.85 1.02 2.53
C LEU A 384 -24.36 1.74 3.80
N ARG A 385 -23.99 3.03 3.71
CA ARG A 385 -23.54 3.88 4.81
C ARG A 385 -22.24 3.42 5.48
N ALA A 386 -21.33 2.84 4.71
CA ALA A 386 -19.95 2.74 5.14
C ALA A 386 -19.36 4.15 5.37
N THR A 387 -18.34 4.25 6.22
CA THR A 387 -17.79 5.56 6.61
C THR A 387 -16.79 6.05 5.55
N PRO A 388 -17.04 7.19 4.89
CA PRO A 388 -16.02 7.88 4.08
C PRO A 388 -14.86 8.37 4.95
N THR A 389 -13.63 8.20 4.48
CA THR A 389 -12.40 8.43 5.24
C THR A 389 -11.43 9.40 4.54
N ASP A 390 -10.21 9.51 5.04
CA ASP A 390 -9.22 10.53 4.67
C ASP A 390 -8.15 9.98 3.72
N ARG A 391 -8.51 9.45 2.55
CA ARG A 391 -7.61 8.79 1.61
C ARG A 391 -6.88 7.64 2.33
N PRO A 392 -7.50 6.47 2.49
CA PRO A 392 -6.85 5.31 3.08
C PRO A 392 -5.84 4.75 2.07
N GLU A 393 -4.58 4.95 2.41
CA GLU A 393 -3.41 4.44 1.70
C GLU A 393 -3.10 3.01 2.13
N ASP A 394 -1.87 2.75 2.56
CA ASP A 394 -1.43 1.41 2.95
C ASP A 394 -2.09 0.92 4.24
N ILE A 395 -2.30 -0.37 4.29
CA ILE A 395 -2.83 -1.10 5.43
C ILE A 395 -1.89 -2.26 5.74
N GLU A 396 -1.51 -2.41 7.01
CA GLU A 396 -0.64 -3.48 7.43
C GLU A 396 -1.16 -4.19 8.68
N VAL A 397 -0.97 -5.51 8.72
CA VAL A 397 -1.37 -6.35 9.84
C VAL A 397 -0.19 -6.56 10.78
N HIS A 398 -0.36 -6.18 12.05
CA HIS A 398 0.67 -6.35 13.06
C HIS A 398 0.99 -7.85 13.27
N PRO A 399 2.25 -8.29 13.07
CA PRO A 399 2.60 -9.71 12.93
C PRO A 399 2.42 -10.56 14.19
N ARG A 400 2.25 -9.93 15.35
CA ARG A 400 2.08 -10.63 16.64
C ARG A 400 0.70 -10.52 17.23
N THR A 401 0.00 -9.39 17.00
CA THR A 401 -1.30 -9.12 17.62
C THR A 401 -2.47 -9.27 16.67
N GLY A 402 -2.23 -9.31 15.34
CA GLY A 402 -3.28 -9.33 14.33
C GLY A 402 -4.05 -8.01 14.21
N GLN A 403 -3.64 -6.96 14.93
CA GLN A 403 -4.22 -5.62 14.79
C GLN A 403 -3.90 -5.03 13.42
N VAL A 404 -4.86 -4.33 12.83
CA VAL A 404 -4.73 -3.72 11.51
C VAL A 404 -4.38 -2.25 11.66
N TYR A 405 -3.32 -1.79 11.00
CA TYR A 405 -2.90 -0.40 10.97
C TYR A 405 -3.18 0.18 9.59
N ILE A 406 -3.78 1.34 9.54
CA ILE A 406 -4.27 1.99 8.31
C ILE A 406 -3.66 3.38 8.23
N ALA A 407 -2.86 3.66 7.22
CA ALA A 407 -2.44 5.00 6.89
C ALA A 407 -3.61 5.76 6.25
N MET A 408 -3.86 6.97 6.71
CA MET A 408 -4.82 7.89 6.11
C MET A 408 -4.09 9.20 5.84
N THR A 409 -3.82 9.48 4.57
CA THR A 409 -2.79 10.45 4.20
C THR A 409 -3.20 11.89 4.41
N ASN A 410 -4.38 12.29 4.00
CA ASN A 410 -4.96 13.62 4.26
C ASN A 410 -6.38 13.73 3.72
N ASN A 411 -7.11 14.77 4.15
CA ASN A 411 -8.39 15.16 3.54
C ASN A 411 -8.70 16.65 3.82
N ALA A 412 -8.57 17.48 2.82
CA ALA A 412 -8.83 18.92 2.96
C ALA A 412 -10.32 19.22 3.29
N ASN A 413 -11.27 18.37 2.84
CA ASN A 413 -12.70 18.51 3.18
C ASN A 413 -12.94 18.36 4.68
N HIS A 414 -12.09 17.61 5.37
CA HIS A 414 -12.14 17.39 6.82
C HIS A 414 -11.16 18.28 7.58
N SER A 415 -10.49 19.24 6.92
CA SER A 415 -9.40 20.05 7.49
C SER A 415 -8.24 19.20 8.05
N ASN A 416 -8.13 17.97 7.61
CA ASN A 416 -7.04 17.06 7.94
C ASN A 416 -5.95 17.13 6.87
N TYR A 417 -4.97 18.00 7.08
CA TYR A 417 -3.89 18.22 6.11
C TYR A 417 -2.66 17.33 6.34
N HIS A 418 -2.56 16.69 7.50
CA HIS A 418 -1.37 15.97 7.92
C HIS A 418 -1.59 14.46 8.07
N GLY A 419 -2.82 14.01 7.98
CA GLY A 419 -3.17 12.60 8.08
C GLY A 419 -2.99 11.98 9.47
N GLN A 420 -3.22 10.69 9.54
CA GLN A 420 -3.11 9.89 10.76
C GLN A 420 -2.92 8.41 10.44
N ILE A 421 -2.49 7.65 11.44
CA ILE A 421 -2.50 6.20 11.42
C ILE A 421 -3.60 5.71 12.36
N VAL A 422 -4.54 4.93 11.83
CA VAL A 422 -5.61 4.28 12.59
C VAL A 422 -5.17 2.87 12.95
N ARG A 423 -5.50 2.43 14.17
CA ARG A 423 -5.36 1.05 14.61
C ARG A 423 -6.74 0.45 14.82
N LEU A 424 -7.02 -0.65 14.13
CA LEU A 424 -8.26 -1.41 14.18
C LEU A 424 -8.00 -2.76 14.83
N THR A 425 -8.89 -3.21 15.70
CA THR A 425 -8.84 -4.51 16.35
C THR A 425 -10.14 -5.25 16.08
N GLU A 426 -10.07 -6.34 15.34
CA GLU A 426 -11.22 -7.21 15.06
C GLU A 426 -11.76 -7.83 16.35
N THR A 427 -13.08 -7.97 16.46
CA THR A 427 -13.71 -8.61 17.62
C THR A 427 -13.14 -10.00 17.85
N SER A 428 -12.74 -10.27 19.09
CA SER A 428 -12.08 -11.52 19.50
C SER A 428 -10.78 -11.81 18.75
N ASN A 429 -10.14 -10.78 18.17
CA ASN A 429 -8.95 -10.93 17.34
C ASN A 429 -9.15 -11.88 16.14
N ASN A 430 -10.39 -12.00 15.67
CA ASN A 430 -10.74 -12.85 14.53
C ASN A 430 -10.91 -12.02 13.27
N PRO A 431 -10.04 -12.16 12.24
CA PRO A 431 -10.14 -11.37 11.02
C PRO A 431 -11.41 -11.62 10.20
N GLU A 432 -12.16 -12.70 10.48
CA GLU A 432 -13.47 -12.97 9.89
C GLU A 432 -14.63 -12.28 10.63
N ALA A 433 -14.36 -11.59 11.76
CA ALA A 433 -15.42 -10.91 12.51
C ALA A 433 -16.12 -9.83 11.67
N GLU A 434 -17.42 -9.63 11.92
CA GLU A 434 -18.21 -8.57 11.28
C GLU A 434 -18.19 -7.26 12.08
N THR A 435 -17.46 -7.22 13.20
CA THR A 435 -17.34 -6.05 14.08
C THR A 435 -15.91 -5.85 14.55
N PHE A 436 -15.56 -4.58 14.83
CA PHE A 436 -14.22 -4.18 15.26
C PHE A 436 -14.27 -2.98 16.21
N GLU A 437 -13.20 -2.80 16.97
CA GLU A 437 -12.87 -1.56 17.68
C GLU A 437 -11.73 -0.84 16.94
N TRP A 438 -11.63 0.48 17.11
CA TRP A 438 -10.57 1.25 16.49
C TRP A 438 -10.19 2.50 17.28
N GLU A 439 -8.98 2.99 17.05
CA GLU A 439 -8.46 4.23 17.64
C GLU A 439 -7.44 4.91 16.72
N PHE A 440 -7.12 6.17 16.99
CA PHE A 440 -5.97 6.83 16.37
C PHE A 440 -4.70 6.37 17.09
N PHE A 441 -3.84 5.68 16.36
CA PHE A 441 -2.52 5.28 16.85
C PHE A 441 -1.55 6.47 16.85
N ALA A 442 -1.47 7.23 15.75
CA ALA A 442 -0.67 8.42 15.61
C ALA A 442 -1.39 9.46 14.73
N VAL A 443 -1.23 10.73 15.02
CA VAL A 443 -1.81 11.85 14.27
C VAL A 443 -0.69 12.74 13.76
N GLY A 444 -0.70 13.04 12.47
CA GLY A 444 0.29 13.88 11.80
C GLY A 444 0.25 15.35 12.25
N GLY A 445 1.29 16.08 11.93
CA GLY A 445 1.40 17.51 12.18
C GLY A 445 2.75 17.94 12.77
N PRO A 446 2.96 19.26 12.95
CA PRO A 446 4.23 19.80 13.45
C PRO A 446 4.67 19.26 14.82
N GLN A 447 3.71 18.87 15.67
CA GLN A 447 4.00 18.36 17.02
C GLN A 447 4.47 16.90 17.00
N SER A 448 3.94 16.09 16.10
CA SER A 448 4.33 14.69 15.90
C SER A 448 5.52 14.51 14.97
N GLY A 449 5.78 15.52 14.13
CA GLY A 449 6.94 15.57 13.24
C GLY A 449 6.76 14.87 11.90
N PHE A 450 5.57 14.34 11.56
CA PHE A 450 5.27 13.72 10.27
C PHE A 450 3.99 14.25 9.65
N SER A 451 3.87 14.10 8.34
CA SER A 451 2.66 14.37 7.55
C SER A 451 2.49 13.33 6.46
N SER A 452 1.26 13.21 5.99
CA SER A 452 0.90 12.37 4.85
C SER A 452 1.48 10.96 4.96
N PRO A 453 1.08 10.17 5.99
CA PRO A 453 1.49 8.78 6.10
C PRO A 453 0.96 8.01 4.89
N ASP A 454 1.81 7.18 4.35
CA ASP A 454 1.56 6.37 3.18
C ASP A 454 1.96 4.92 3.45
N ASN A 455 2.97 4.33 2.77
CA ASN A 455 3.26 2.91 2.95
C ASN A 455 3.79 2.58 4.35
N LEU A 456 3.37 1.44 4.82
CA LEU A 456 3.65 0.88 6.13
C LEU A 456 4.41 -0.45 5.99
N VAL A 457 5.24 -0.79 6.95
CA VAL A 457 5.77 -2.14 7.12
C VAL A 457 6.07 -2.40 8.59
N PHE A 458 5.76 -3.59 9.07
CA PHE A 458 6.19 -4.02 10.40
C PHE A 458 7.55 -4.67 10.37
N ASP A 459 8.33 -4.47 11.44
CA ASP A 459 9.41 -5.38 11.77
C ASP A 459 8.88 -6.59 12.59
N PRO A 460 9.63 -7.69 12.71
CA PRO A 460 9.14 -8.88 13.43
C PRO A 460 8.99 -8.67 14.95
N TYR A 461 9.47 -7.56 15.47
CA TYR A 461 9.22 -7.15 16.86
C TYR A 461 7.89 -6.40 17.02
N GLY A 462 7.20 -6.12 15.91
CA GLY A 462 5.95 -5.39 15.87
C GLY A 462 6.11 -3.88 15.93
N ASN A 463 7.31 -3.32 15.65
CA ASN A 463 7.42 -1.89 15.44
C ASN A 463 6.98 -1.54 14.01
N LEU A 464 6.34 -0.40 13.86
CA LEU A 464 5.86 0.10 12.58
C LEU A 464 6.90 1.03 11.95
N TRP A 465 7.16 0.83 10.68
CA TRP A 465 7.92 1.74 9.83
C TRP A 465 6.95 2.31 8.80
N MET A 466 7.04 3.60 8.55
CA MET A 466 6.13 4.35 7.69
C MET A 466 6.92 5.30 6.82
N VAL A 467 6.58 5.37 5.55
CA VAL A 467 7.03 6.41 4.63
C VAL A 467 5.93 7.44 4.38
N THR A 468 6.27 8.57 3.76
CA THR A 468 5.32 9.67 3.57
C THR A 468 5.22 10.06 2.11
N ASP A 469 4.01 10.42 1.69
CA ASP A 469 3.68 11.09 0.43
C ASP A 469 3.17 12.52 0.68
N ILE A 470 4.06 13.46 0.88
CA ILE A 470 3.73 14.89 0.73
C ILE A 470 3.91 15.23 -0.74
N SER A 471 2.85 15.64 -1.44
CA SER A 471 2.93 16.04 -2.86
C SER A 471 4.16 16.91 -3.15
N SER A 472 4.89 16.62 -4.20
CA SER A 472 6.18 17.25 -4.56
C SER A 472 6.13 18.77 -4.58
N SER A 473 5.04 19.36 -5.08
CA SER A 473 4.82 20.82 -5.08
C SER A 473 4.74 21.45 -3.69
N ARG A 474 4.55 20.64 -2.63
CA ARG A 474 4.36 21.08 -1.24
C ARG A 474 5.49 20.67 -0.31
N THR A 475 6.37 19.73 -0.70
CA THR A 475 7.50 19.27 0.13
C THR A 475 8.37 20.45 0.56
N GLY A 476 8.70 20.51 1.85
CA GLY A 476 9.50 21.59 2.43
C GLY A 476 8.86 22.98 2.42
N LYS A 477 7.58 23.11 2.04
CA LYS A 477 6.88 24.40 1.89
C LYS A 477 5.65 24.50 2.81
N GLY A 478 5.22 25.73 3.08
CA GLY A 478 3.97 26.02 3.79
C GLY A 478 3.86 25.29 5.13
N ILE A 479 2.74 24.61 5.34
CA ILE A 479 2.44 23.85 6.56
C ILE A 479 3.29 22.58 6.69
N TYR A 480 3.94 22.11 5.61
CA TYR A 480 4.78 20.89 5.57
C TYR A 480 6.28 21.16 5.76
N LYS A 481 6.70 22.45 5.84
CA LYS A 481 8.13 22.82 5.92
C LYS A 481 8.89 22.22 7.12
N PHE A 482 8.19 21.76 8.15
CA PHE A 482 8.81 21.18 9.33
C PHE A 482 9.40 19.78 9.06
N GLN A 483 8.91 19.06 8.05
CA GLN A 483 9.38 17.74 7.68
C GLN A 483 10.54 17.77 6.67
N GLY A 484 10.64 18.81 5.83
CA GLY A 484 11.56 18.87 4.69
C GLY A 484 11.05 18.02 3.53
N ASN A 485 11.91 17.17 2.95
CA ASN A 485 11.52 16.19 1.92
C ASN A 485 10.67 15.07 2.53
N ASN A 486 10.08 14.23 1.69
CA ASN A 486 9.42 13.00 2.10
C ASN A 486 10.41 12.10 2.86
N ALA A 487 9.91 11.38 3.84
CA ALA A 487 10.73 10.79 4.88
C ALA A 487 10.22 9.43 5.35
N MET A 488 11.09 8.68 6.03
CA MET A 488 10.72 7.43 6.69
C MET A 488 10.79 7.59 8.21
N PHE A 489 9.78 7.06 8.90
CA PHE A 489 9.64 7.10 10.35
C PHE A 489 9.50 5.72 10.96
N PHE A 490 10.03 5.58 12.16
CA PHE A 490 9.85 4.44 13.05
C PHE A 490 8.87 4.80 14.16
N PHE A 491 7.99 3.85 14.52
CA PHE A 491 7.09 3.94 15.66
C PHE A 491 7.17 2.66 16.50
N ALA A 492 7.39 2.81 17.80
CA ALA A 492 7.07 1.73 18.71
C ALA A 492 5.54 1.58 18.78
N THR A 493 5.03 0.35 18.74
CA THR A 493 3.59 0.08 18.81
C THR A 493 3.09 -0.13 20.23
N GLU A 494 4.01 -0.35 21.17
CA GLU A 494 3.74 -0.62 22.57
C GLU A 494 4.58 0.26 23.51
N GLY A 495 4.19 0.32 24.79
CA GLY A 495 4.92 1.02 25.83
C GLY A 495 4.78 2.54 25.80
N ALA A 496 5.60 3.24 26.60
CA ALA A 496 5.50 4.70 26.80
C ALA A 496 5.81 5.55 25.55
N ASN A 497 6.42 4.96 24.53
CA ASN A 497 6.75 5.62 23.27
C ASN A 497 5.83 5.20 22.11
N ALA A 498 4.78 4.42 22.37
CA ALA A 498 3.83 4.01 21.33
C ALA A 498 3.23 5.23 20.62
N GLY A 499 3.22 5.18 19.27
CA GLY A 499 2.69 6.25 18.42
C GLY A 499 3.56 7.51 18.33
N LYS A 500 4.79 7.49 18.86
CA LYS A 500 5.75 8.58 18.66
C LYS A 500 6.58 8.35 17.42
N ALA A 501 6.52 9.29 16.47
CA ALA A 501 7.32 9.26 15.25
C ALA A 501 8.80 9.54 15.54
N VAL A 502 9.68 8.74 14.97
CA VAL A 502 11.13 8.92 15.05
C VAL A 502 11.72 8.82 13.64
N GLN A 503 12.21 9.94 13.09
CA GLN A 503 12.66 10.01 11.70
C GLN A 503 13.94 9.19 11.48
N PHE A 504 13.85 8.26 10.51
CA PHE A 504 14.96 7.40 10.10
C PHE A 504 15.61 7.88 8.82
N ALA A 505 14.84 8.20 7.77
CA ALA A 505 15.40 8.61 6.49
C ALA A 505 14.70 9.87 5.95
N SER A 506 15.38 10.55 5.03
CA SER A 506 14.81 11.61 4.20
C SER A 506 15.20 11.34 2.76
N GLY A 507 14.23 11.38 1.84
CA GLY A 507 14.43 11.13 0.42
C GLY A 507 15.07 12.31 -0.31
N PRO A 508 15.45 12.11 -1.58
CA PRO A 508 15.85 13.17 -2.50
C PRO A 508 14.79 14.26 -2.70
N VAL A 509 15.12 15.30 -3.42
CA VAL A 509 14.21 16.40 -3.72
C VAL A 509 13.03 15.91 -4.55
N GLU A 510 11.81 16.26 -4.08
CA GLU A 510 10.55 16.00 -4.77
C GLU A 510 10.26 14.51 -5.04
N CYS A 511 10.98 13.61 -4.39
CA CYS A 511 10.64 12.20 -4.46
C CYS A 511 9.60 11.84 -3.39
N GLU A 512 8.92 10.75 -3.63
CA GLU A 512 8.27 9.93 -2.64
C GLU A 512 9.18 8.77 -2.23
N LEU A 513 9.08 8.32 -0.98
CA LEU A 513 9.66 7.06 -0.52
C LEU A 513 8.55 6.04 -0.44
N THR A 514 8.70 4.89 -1.14
CA THR A 514 7.64 3.90 -1.22
C THR A 514 8.15 2.47 -0.99
N GLY A 515 7.25 1.54 -0.77
CA GLY A 515 7.49 0.11 -0.76
C GLY A 515 8.59 -0.39 0.19
N PRO A 516 8.68 0.07 1.45
CA PRO A 516 9.69 -0.44 2.37
C PRO A 516 9.48 -1.95 2.61
N PHE A 517 10.51 -2.76 2.36
CA PHE A 517 10.42 -4.22 2.48
C PHE A 517 11.68 -4.84 3.07
N TRP A 518 11.52 -5.72 4.06
CA TRP A 518 12.62 -6.35 4.78
C TRP A 518 13.09 -7.66 4.13
N THR A 519 14.42 -7.90 4.18
CA THR A 519 14.92 -9.27 4.04
C THR A 519 14.59 -10.11 5.29
N PRO A 520 14.44 -11.45 5.16
CA PRO A 520 14.08 -12.31 6.30
C PRO A 520 15.01 -12.20 7.53
N ASP A 521 16.28 -11.82 7.35
CA ASP A 521 17.24 -11.62 8.44
C ASP A 521 17.18 -10.20 9.06
N GLY A 522 16.41 -9.28 8.47
CA GLY A 522 16.29 -7.89 8.90
C GLY A 522 17.57 -7.07 8.80
N ARG A 523 18.50 -7.48 7.95
CA ARG A 523 19.75 -6.76 7.75
C ARG A 523 19.72 -5.80 6.57
N THR A 524 18.71 -5.93 5.74
CA THR A 524 18.45 -5.06 4.59
C THR A 524 16.98 -4.68 4.54
N MET A 525 16.74 -3.41 4.27
CA MET A 525 15.44 -2.90 3.85
C MET A 525 15.58 -2.40 2.41
N PHE A 526 14.73 -2.90 1.51
CA PHE A 526 14.55 -2.32 0.18
C PHE A 526 13.56 -1.16 0.29
N VAL A 527 13.78 -0.10 -0.48
CA VAL A 527 12.91 1.08 -0.57
C VAL A 527 12.96 1.57 -2.00
N ALA A 528 11.82 2.01 -2.54
CA ALA A 528 11.78 2.71 -3.80
C ALA A 528 11.93 4.23 -3.58
N ILE A 529 12.58 4.87 -4.52
CA ILE A 529 12.63 6.32 -4.69
C ILE A 529 11.80 6.63 -5.92
N GLN A 530 10.57 7.07 -5.70
CA GLN A 530 9.63 7.38 -6.77
C GLN A 530 9.82 8.82 -7.25
N HIS A 531 9.69 9.08 -8.53
CA HIS A 531 9.66 10.38 -9.21
C HIS A 531 10.59 11.50 -8.69
N PRO A 532 11.89 11.28 -8.40
CA PRO A 532 12.77 12.36 -7.98
C PRO A 532 12.76 13.49 -9.02
N GLY A 533 12.62 14.74 -8.55
CA GLY A 533 12.55 15.91 -9.44
C GLY A 533 11.24 16.05 -10.23
N GLU A 534 10.12 15.63 -9.68
CA GLU A 534 8.80 15.65 -10.33
C GLU A 534 8.38 17.05 -10.81
N GLU A 535 8.75 18.11 -10.09
CA GLU A 535 8.44 19.51 -10.44
C GLU A 535 9.37 20.10 -11.53
N SER A 536 10.23 19.29 -12.15
CA SER A 536 11.06 19.70 -13.28
C SER A 536 10.19 20.18 -14.45
N THR A 537 10.52 21.31 -15.05
CA THR A 537 9.72 21.92 -16.11
C THR A 537 10.25 21.61 -17.52
N SER A 538 11.49 21.15 -17.64
CA SER A 538 12.11 20.63 -18.85
C SER A 538 13.31 19.77 -18.47
N ARG A 539 13.86 18.99 -19.43
CA ARG A 539 15.11 18.24 -19.24
C ARG A 539 16.34 19.14 -19.01
N ASP A 540 16.24 20.45 -19.30
CA ASP A 540 17.28 21.45 -19.03
C ASP A 540 17.06 22.22 -17.72
N LYS A 541 15.92 21.98 -17.03
CA LYS A 541 15.53 22.64 -15.78
C LYS A 541 15.05 21.59 -14.78
N LEU A 542 15.99 20.75 -14.37
CA LEU A 542 15.77 19.67 -13.43
C LEU A 542 15.81 20.22 -12.00
N THR A 543 14.93 19.73 -11.15
CA THR A 543 14.85 20.08 -9.72
C THR A 543 15.57 19.06 -8.83
N SER A 544 15.80 17.86 -9.34
CA SER A 544 16.63 16.81 -8.73
C SER A 544 17.61 16.24 -9.74
N HIS A 545 18.70 15.66 -9.25
CA HIS A 545 19.69 14.91 -10.04
C HIS A 545 19.90 13.50 -9.52
N TRP A 546 19.06 13.06 -8.58
CA TRP A 546 19.20 11.73 -8.00
C TRP A 546 18.91 10.63 -9.04
N PRO A 547 19.68 9.53 -9.09
CA PRO A 547 20.81 9.17 -8.23
C PRO A 547 22.18 9.63 -8.76
N ASN A 548 22.26 10.45 -9.79
CA ASN A 548 23.47 11.00 -10.40
C ASN A 548 24.53 9.91 -10.75
N LEU A 549 24.05 8.79 -11.28
CA LEU A 549 24.92 7.66 -11.60
C LEU A 549 25.89 8.02 -12.74
N ASN A 550 27.19 7.87 -12.48
CA ASN A 550 28.24 8.16 -13.46
C ASN A 550 28.21 9.60 -14.02
N GLY A 551 27.64 10.55 -13.26
CA GLY A 551 27.51 11.94 -13.67
C GLY A 551 26.35 12.22 -14.63
N ASP A 552 25.42 11.27 -14.81
CA ASP A 552 24.17 11.51 -15.53
C ASP A 552 23.25 12.41 -14.69
N PRO A 553 22.92 13.63 -15.16
CA PRO A 553 22.12 14.57 -14.40
C PRO A 553 20.62 14.23 -14.38
N MET A 554 20.16 13.30 -15.23
CA MET A 554 18.73 12.97 -15.32
C MET A 554 18.25 12.25 -14.06
N PRO A 555 17.21 12.74 -13.39
CA PRO A 555 16.61 12.05 -12.28
C PRO A 555 15.95 10.76 -12.76
N ARG A 556 16.18 9.68 -12.01
CA ARG A 556 15.62 8.36 -12.35
C ARG A 556 15.03 7.69 -11.12
N PRO A 557 13.73 7.38 -11.11
CA PRO A 557 13.16 6.55 -10.07
C PRO A 557 13.83 5.19 -10.02
N GLY A 558 13.94 4.60 -8.82
CA GLY A 558 14.63 3.33 -8.69
C GLY A 558 14.54 2.71 -7.30
N VAL A 559 15.15 1.55 -7.17
CA VAL A 559 15.18 0.78 -5.93
C VAL A 559 16.55 0.89 -5.26
N VAL A 560 16.54 1.14 -3.97
CA VAL A 560 17.73 1.12 -3.12
C VAL A 560 17.65 -0.02 -2.09
N ALA A 561 18.83 -0.55 -1.70
CA ALA A 561 18.98 -1.46 -0.59
C ALA A 561 19.67 -0.74 0.57
N ILE A 562 18.97 -0.51 1.67
CA ILE A 562 19.49 0.11 2.88
C ILE A 562 20.04 -0.99 3.79
N THR A 563 21.29 -0.83 4.23
CA THR A 563 22.01 -1.77 5.09
C THR A 563 22.58 -1.06 6.32
N GLY A 564 23.00 -1.85 7.33
CA GLY A 564 23.48 -1.31 8.61
C GLY A 564 22.57 -1.69 9.78
N PHE A 565 21.46 -2.33 9.50
CA PHE A 565 20.57 -2.87 10.53
C PHE A 565 21.24 -4.03 11.28
N PRO A 566 20.97 -4.18 12.59
CA PRO A 566 21.59 -5.23 13.40
C PRO A 566 21.14 -6.65 13.02
N GLY A 567 20.02 -6.74 12.26
CA GLY A 567 19.33 -7.99 11.97
C GLY A 567 18.45 -8.45 13.14
N TRP A 568 17.65 -9.49 12.86
CA TRP A 568 16.72 -10.04 13.87
C TRP A 568 17.44 -11.01 14.83
N ALA A 569 16.91 -11.13 16.05
CA ALA A 569 17.36 -12.16 16.97
C ALA A 569 17.09 -13.56 16.38
N ARG A 570 17.95 -14.53 16.69
CA ARG A 570 17.76 -15.93 16.25
C ARG A 570 16.41 -16.45 16.72
N GLY A 571 15.61 -17.00 15.81
CA GLY A 571 14.26 -17.50 16.06
C GLY A 571 13.13 -16.49 15.81
N SER A 572 13.43 -15.23 15.56
CA SER A 572 12.42 -14.29 15.03
C SER A 572 12.00 -14.73 13.64
N ARG A 573 10.71 -14.94 13.46
CA ARG A 573 10.15 -15.31 12.15
C ARG A 573 9.69 -14.03 11.46
N PHE A 574 10.27 -13.72 10.30
CA PHE A 574 9.76 -12.72 9.40
C PHE A 574 9.66 -13.30 7.98
N LEU A 575 8.53 -13.75 7.70
CA LEU A 575 7.75 -13.59 6.48
C LEU A 575 6.36 -13.25 6.99
N PRO A 576 5.58 -12.43 6.31
CA PRO A 576 4.26 -12.00 6.79
C PRO A 576 3.27 -13.14 7.07
N PHE A 577 3.70 -14.42 6.94
CA PHE A 577 2.86 -15.60 7.14
C PHE A 577 3.51 -16.68 8.01
#